data_f95a51f669526187da6c97d3aa839d8c
#
_entry.id   f95a51f669526187da6c97d3aa839d8c
#
_cell.length_a   1.000
_cell.length_b   1.000
_cell.length_c   1.000
_cell.angle_alpha   90.00
_cell.angle_beta   90.00
_cell.angle_gamma   90.00
#
_symmetry.space_group_name_H-M   'P 1'
#
loop_
_entity.id
_entity.type
_entity.pdbx_description
1 polymer ?
#
loop_
_entity_poly.entity_id
_entity_poly.type
_entity_poly.pdbx_seq_one_letter_code
_entity_poly.pdbx_strand_id
1 'polypeptide(L)'
;MTAQCVGRFFLTDGKTLQRAYKDHLSDFDSWKQREHAGAYVLLKENAGEHLSLDESMLHHDLYTFLTNKEGHGKHGTLVGAVKGTTVKEVSVQLLKLPKEQRLAVKEVTMDFSDSMFGIAKTCFPNAEIVIDCFHVMQLAGKGVDEMRMKLKRAARTERKREEREFKRKIGR
;
A
#
# COMPACT_ATOMS: atom_id res chain seq x y z
N MET A 1 -5.45 -0.67 -20.01
CA MET A 1 -6.78 -1.16 -20.50
C MET A 1 -7.10 -2.46 -19.79
N THR A 2 -8.28 -2.63 -19.20
CA THR A 2 -8.62 -3.89 -18.49
C THR A 2 -9.10 -4.95 -19.48
N ALA A 3 -8.91 -6.25 -19.13
CA ALA A 3 -9.42 -7.38 -19.93
C ALA A 3 -10.93 -7.25 -20.22
N GLN A 4 -11.69 -6.69 -19.28
CA GLN A 4 -13.11 -6.45 -19.45
C GLN A 4 -13.42 -5.36 -20.49
N CYS A 5 -12.58 -4.33 -20.57
CA CYS A 5 -12.71 -3.28 -21.59
C CYS A 5 -12.38 -3.82 -22.98
N VAL A 6 -11.30 -4.61 -23.10
CA VAL A 6 -10.92 -5.29 -24.34
C VAL A 6 -11.99 -6.30 -24.75
N GLY A 7 -12.49 -7.09 -23.81
CA GLY A 7 -13.56 -8.06 -24.06
C GLY A 7 -14.83 -7.44 -24.63
N ARG A 8 -15.26 -6.29 -24.11
CA ARG A 8 -16.40 -5.54 -24.67
C ARG A 8 -16.18 -5.11 -26.12
N PHE A 9 -14.95 -4.68 -26.44
CA PHE A 9 -14.63 -4.26 -27.80
C PHE A 9 -14.70 -5.43 -28.80
N PHE A 10 -14.24 -6.62 -28.37
CA PHE A 10 -14.23 -7.82 -29.22
C PHE A 10 -15.42 -8.77 -28.99
N LEU A 11 -16.48 -8.34 -28.31
CA LEU A 11 -17.67 -9.12 -27.96
C LEU A 11 -17.35 -10.45 -27.27
N THR A 12 -16.33 -10.44 -26.42
CA THR A 12 -15.86 -11.60 -25.67
C THR A 12 -15.93 -11.30 -24.16
N ASP A 13 -16.21 -12.32 -23.34
CA ASP A 13 -16.17 -12.16 -21.89
C ASP A 13 -14.74 -11.85 -21.40
N GLY A 14 -14.61 -10.78 -20.60
CA GLY A 14 -13.31 -10.32 -20.11
C GLY A 14 -12.59 -11.34 -19.22
N LYS A 15 -13.34 -12.18 -18.47
CA LYS A 15 -12.74 -13.25 -17.65
C LYS A 15 -12.18 -14.37 -18.52
N THR A 16 -12.86 -14.70 -19.59
CA THR A 16 -12.40 -15.70 -20.58
C THR A 16 -11.14 -15.19 -21.27
N LEU A 17 -11.11 -13.91 -21.67
CA LEU A 17 -9.93 -13.30 -22.26
C LEU A 17 -8.74 -13.29 -21.29
N GLN A 18 -8.98 -12.94 -20.03
CA GLN A 18 -7.93 -12.96 -19.00
C GLN A 18 -7.38 -14.36 -18.74
N ARG A 19 -8.24 -15.38 -18.73
CA ARG A 19 -7.83 -16.78 -18.58
C ARG A 19 -7.01 -17.24 -19.79
N ALA A 20 -7.50 -17.00 -21.00
CA ALA A 20 -6.80 -17.34 -22.21
C ALA A 20 -5.43 -16.65 -22.30
N TYR A 21 -5.32 -15.38 -21.89
CA TYR A 21 -4.04 -14.70 -21.80
C TYR A 21 -3.09 -15.40 -20.82
N LYS A 22 -3.57 -15.69 -19.61
CA LYS A 22 -2.79 -16.36 -18.57
C LYS A 22 -2.28 -17.73 -19.01
N ASP A 23 -3.19 -18.54 -19.57
CA ASP A 23 -2.91 -19.96 -19.84
C ASP A 23 -2.17 -20.20 -21.17
N HIS A 24 -2.23 -19.25 -22.13
CA HIS A 24 -1.69 -19.47 -23.47
C HIS A 24 -0.71 -18.39 -23.97
N LEU A 25 -0.81 -17.16 -23.46
CA LEU A 25 -0.05 -16.03 -23.98
C LEU A 25 0.95 -15.46 -22.98
N SER A 26 0.84 -15.80 -21.69
CA SER A 26 1.78 -15.35 -20.67
C SER A 26 2.73 -16.47 -20.27
N ASP A 27 3.89 -16.09 -19.74
CA ASP A 27 4.87 -17.04 -19.20
C ASP A 27 4.52 -17.55 -17.80
N PHE A 28 3.25 -17.42 -17.39
CA PHE A 28 2.81 -17.73 -16.02
C PHE A 28 3.08 -19.19 -15.64
N ASP A 29 2.90 -20.13 -16.58
CA ASP A 29 3.08 -21.56 -16.30
C ASP A 29 4.56 -21.95 -16.14
N SER A 30 5.45 -21.25 -16.81
CA SER A 30 6.90 -21.44 -16.71
C SER A 30 7.56 -20.55 -15.65
N TRP A 31 6.79 -19.66 -15.01
CA TRP A 31 7.34 -18.69 -14.06
C TRP A 31 7.83 -19.37 -12.78
N LYS A 32 9.11 -19.21 -12.48
CA LYS A 32 9.81 -19.88 -11.37
C LYS A 32 9.22 -19.58 -9.98
N GLN A 33 8.52 -18.46 -9.80
CA GLN A 33 7.95 -18.06 -8.52
C GLN A 33 6.46 -18.42 -8.39
N ARG A 34 5.88 -19.13 -9.36
CA ARG A 34 4.45 -19.48 -9.43
C ARG A 34 3.93 -20.14 -8.14
N GLU A 35 4.69 -21.10 -7.60
CA GLU A 35 4.27 -21.89 -6.45
C GLU A 35 4.06 -21.06 -5.18
N HIS A 36 4.88 -20.03 -4.99
CA HIS A 36 4.81 -19.18 -3.80
C HIS A 36 4.31 -17.75 -4.08
N ALA A 37 3.89 -17.44 -5.31
CA ALA A 37 3.46 -16.10 -5.70
C ALA A 37 2.29 -15.54 -4.88
N GLY A 38 1.43 -16.42 -4.34
CA GLY A 38 0.36 -16.03 -3.43
C GLY A 38 0.84 -15.58 -2.05
N ALA A 39 2.05 -15.98 -1.65
CA ALA A 39 2.64 -15.60 -0.37
C ALA A 39 3.67 -14.47 -0.54
N TYR A 40 4.53 -14.58 -1.54
CA TYR A 40 5.51 -13.55 -1.84
C TYR A 40 6.04 -13.66 -3.28
N VAL A 41 6.49 -12.52 -3.80
CA VAL A 41 7.23 -12.40 -5.07
C VAL A 41 8.44 -11.53 -4.81
N LEU A 42 9.61 -11.93 -5.33
CA LEU A 42 10.85 -11.15 -5.25
C LEU A 42 11.50 -11.05 -6.63
N LEU A 43 11.72 -9.82 -7.08
CA LEU A 43 12.35 -9.47 -8.34
C LEU A 43 13.67 -8.76 -8.03
N LYS A 44 14.66 -9.55 -7.60
CA LYS A 44 15.96 -9.05 -7.12
C LYS A 44 16.71 -8.19 -8.13
N GLU A 45 16.47 -8.44 -9.42
CA GLU A 45 17.03 -7.69 -10.55
C GLU A 45 16.57 -6.22 -10.58
N ASN A 46 15.47 -5.91 -9.93
CA ASN A 46 14.90 -4.55 -9.88
C ASN A 46 15.37 -3.76 -8.65
N ALA A 47 16.13 -4.39 -7.73
CA ALA A 47 16.62 -3.71 -6.54
C ALA A 47 17.59 -2.58 -6.91
N GLY A 48 17.38 -1.39 -6.31
CA GLY A 48 18.22 -0.20 -6.48
C GLY A 48 18.68 0.36 -5.14
N GLU A 49 19.29 1.52 -5.17
CA GLU A 49 19.80 2.19 -3.98
C GLU A 49 18.71 2.95 -3.19
N HIS A 50 17.63 3.34 -3.87
CA HIS A 50 16.50 4.09 -3.28
C HIS A 50 15.21 3.29 -3.41
N LEU A 51 14.74 2.79 -2.28
CA LEU A 51 13.56 1.93 -2.22
C LEU A 51 12.39 2.64 -1.52
N SER A 52 11.19 2.11 -1.74
CA SER A 52 9.99 2.50 -1.00
C SER A 52 9.28 1.26 -0.47
N LEU A 53 8.84 1.31 0.78
CA LEU A 53 7.98 0.33 1.42
C LEU A 53 6.59 0.92 1.59
N ASP A 54 5.56 0.18 1.16
CA ASP A 54 4.17 0.60 1.27
C ASP A 54 3.26 -0.62 1.48
N GLU A 55 2.09 -0.41 2.05
CA GLU A 55 1.07 -1.44 2.24
C GLU A 55 -0.10 -1.20 1.30
N SER A 56 -0.57 -2.28 0.68
CA SER A 56 -1.78 -2.20 -0.14
C SER A 56 -2.59 -3.49 -0.06
N MET A 57 -3.90 -3.34 -0.19
CA MET A 57 -4.82 -4.46 -0.22
C MET A 57 -4.92 -5.03 -1.63
N LEU A 58 -4.66 -6.33 -1.77
CA LEU A 58 -4.81 -7.08 -3.01
C LEU A 58 -5.71 -8.29 -2.76
N HIS A 59 -6.85 -8.38 -3.46
CA HIS A 59 -7.82 -9.48 -3.34
C HIS A 59 -8.25 -9.82 -1.90
N HIS A 60 -8.51 -8.80 -1.06
CA HIS A 60 -8.89 -8.90 0.35
C HIS A 60 -7.76 -9.30 1.32
N ASP A 61 -6.55 -9.48 0.84
CA ASP A 61 -5.35 -9.69 1.65
C ASP A 61 -4.48 -8.43 1.67
N LEU A 62 -3.83 -8.17 2.79
CA LEU A 62 -2.87 -7.08 2.93
C LEU A 62 -1.49 -7.55 2.52
N TYR A 63 -0.83 -6.76 1.67
CA TYR A 63 0.53 -7.02 1.19
C TYR A 63 1.42 -5.83 1.47
N THR A 64 2.67 -6.12 1.81
CA THR A 64 3.76 -5.14 1.83
C THR A 64 4.48 -5.18 0.49
N PHE A 65 4.59 -4.02 -0.13
CA PHE A 65 5.28 -3.83 -1.41
C PHE A 65 6.61 -3.13 -1.19
N LEU A 66 7.66 -3.69 -1.80
CA LEU A 66 8.97 -3.06 -1.90
C LEU A 66 9.17 -2.63 -3.35
N THR A 67 9.40 -1.35 -3.57
CA THR A 67 9.55 -0.79 -4.92
C THR A 67 10.84 0.00 -5.03
N ASN A 68 11.41 0.03 -6.24
CA ASN A 68 12.55 0.87 -6.60
C ASN A 68 12.03 2.23 -7.09
N LYS A 69 12.41 3.29 -6.41
CA LYS A 69 12.00 4.67 -6.74
C LYS A 69 12.50 5.11 -8.12
N GLU A 70 13.65 4.63 -8.54
CA GLU A 70 14.25 4.95 -9.85
C GLU A 70 13.43 4.41 -11.02
N GLY A 71 12.63 3.37 -10.79
CA GLY A 71 11.73 2.80 -11.80
C GLY A 71 10.53 3.70 -12.15
N HIS A 72 10.20 4.68 -11.30
CA HIS A 72 9.10 5.64 -11.53
C HIS A 72 7.76 5.01 -11.93
N GLY A 73 7.42 3.85 -11.34
CA GLY A 73 6.18 3.12 -11.65
C GLY A 73 6.16 2.40 -13.00
N LYS A 74 7.29 2.35 -13.70
CA LYS A 74 7.45 1.63 -14.97
C LYS A 74 7.85 0.17 -14.75
N HIS A 75 8.10 -0.54 -15.82
CA HIS A 75 8.70 -1.87 -15.78
C HIS A 75 10.01 -1.83 -14.97
N GLY A 76 10.22 -2.80 -14.07
CA GLY A 76 11.39 -2.83 -13.20
C GLY A 76 11.20 -2.08 -11.86
N THR A 77 10.05 -1.45 -11.59
CA THR A 77 9.79 -0.77 -10.32
C THR A 77 9.58 -1.75 -9.16
N LEU A 78 8.82 -2.83 -9.36
CA LEU A 78 8.52 -3.78 -8.29
C LEU A 78 9.78 -4.61 -7.95
N VAL A 79 10.21 -4.56 -6.69
CA VAL A 79 11.31 -5.38 -6.14
C VAL A 79 10.76 -6.56 -5.37
N GLY A 80 9.68 -6.36 -4.62
CA GLY A 80 9.05 -7.42 -3.86
C GLY A 80 7.61 -7.11 -3.50
N ALA A 81 6.81 -8.17 -3.38
CA ALA A 81 5.48 -8.14 -2.81
C ALA A 81 5.38 -9.30 -1.82
N VAL A 82 5.01 -9.04 -0.58
CA VAL A 82 4.94 -10.05 0.49
C VAL A 82 3.58 -9.94 1.16
N LYS A 83 2.87 -11.07 1.27
CA LYS A 83 1.61 -11.13 2.01
C LYS A 83 1.88 -10.97 3.50
N GLY A 84 1.16 -10.06 4.14
CA GLY A 84 1.34 -9.67 5.54
C GLY A 84 2.02 -8.31 5.69
N THR A 85 2.00 -7.80 6.93
CA THR A 85 2.52 -6.47 7.31
C THR A 85 3.35 -6.51 8.59
N THR A 86 3.47 -7.69 9.20
CA THR A 86 4.27 -7.82 10.41
C THR A 86 5.77 -7.89 10.09
N VAL A 87 6.58 -7.33 10.98
CA VAL A 87 8.06 -7.35 10.84
C VAL A 87 8.57 -8.76 10.56
N LYS A 88 8.06 -9.76 11.30
CA LYS A 88 8.52 -11.14 11.17
C LYS A 88 8.19 -11.75 9.81
N GLU A 89 6.95 -11.62 9.35
CA GLU A 89 6.49 -12.22 8.09
C GLU A 89 7.22 -11.62 6.90
N VAL A 90 7.29 -10.29 6.86
CA VAL A 90 7.87 -9.56 5.74
C VAL A 90 9.39 -9.69 5.70
N SER A 91 10.06 -9.54 6.86
CA SER A 91 11.52 -9.59 6.91
C SER A 91 12.06 -10.97 6.52
N VAL A 92 11.40 -12.06 6.90
CA VAL A 92 11.81 -13.42 6.49
C VAL A 92 11.87 -13.57 4.96
N GLN A 93 10.95 -12.92 4.25
CA GLN A 93 10.93 -12.98 2.80
C GLN A 93 11.94 -12.01 2.17
N LEU A 94 11.99 -10.76 2.65
CA LEU A 94 12.92 -9.76 2.12
C LEU A 94 14.40 -10.10 2.40
N LEU A 95 14.70 -10.82 3.47
CA LEU A 95 16.04 -11.32 3.75
C LEU A 95 16.55 -12.36 2.72
N LYS A 96 15.68 -12.91 1.86
CA LYS A 96 16.07 -13.74 0.72
C LYS A 96 16.70 -12.93 -0.43
N LEU A 97 16.55 -11.61 -0.44
CA LEU A 97 17.32 -10.75 -1.33
C LEU A 97 18.80 -10.85 -1.01
N PRO A 98 19.70 -10.81 -2.01
CA PRO A 98 21.14 -10.88 -1.80
C PRO A 98 21.60 -9.86 -0.76
N LYS A 99 22.46 -10.31 0.16
CA LYS A 99 22.97 -9.46 1.26
C LYS A 99 23.65 -8.20 0.71
N GLU A 100 24.40 -8.33 -0.36
CA GLU A 100 25.11 -7.22 -1.02
C GLU A 100 24.12 -6.14 -1.50
N GLN A 101 23.03 -6.56 -2.16
CA GLN A 101 22.00 -5.62 -2.62
C GLN A 101 21.33 -4.91 -1.43
N ARG A 102 21.00 -5.67 -0.37
CA ARG A 102 20.37 -5.06 0.83
C ARG A 102 21.29 -4.06 1.54
N LEU A 103 22.59 -4.33 1.56
CA LEU A 103 23.59 -3.43 2.17
C LEU A 103 23.92 -2.22 1.28
N ALA A 104 23.66 -2.30 -0.03
CA ALA A 104 23.84 -1.21 -0.98
C ALA A 104 22.68 -0.20 -0.97
N VAL A 105 21.56 -0.54 -0.34
CA VAL A 105 20.42 0.39 -0.21
C VAL A 105 20.82 1.58 0.63
N LYS A 106 20.68 2.78 0.08
CA LYS A 106 21.01 4.06 0.71
C LYS A 106 19.80 4.69 1.40
N GLU A 107 18.63 4.51 0.84
CA GLU A 107 17.39 5.14 1.32
C GLU A 107 16.20 4.18 1.24
N VAL A 108 15.38 4.17 2.28
CA VAL A 108 14.07 3.52 2.28
C VAL A 108 13.02 4.55 2.69
N THR A 109 12.16 4.91 1.74
CA THR A 109 10.97 5.73 2.01
C THR A 109 9.83 4.83 2.48
N MET A 110 9.11 5.23 3.52
CA MET A 110 8.00 4.47 4.07
C MET A 110 6.94 5.37 4.72
N ASP A 111 5.80 4.82 5.06
CA ASP A 111 4.80 5.49 5.88
C ASP A 111 5.23 5.58 7.36
N PHE A 112 4.46 6.31 8.16
CA PHE A 112 4.73 6.48 9.59
C PHE A 112 4.17 5.28 10.39
N SER A 113 4.83 4.11 10.25
CA SER A 113 4.43 2.84 10.84
C SER A 113 5.61 2.16 11.55
N ASP A 114 5.40 1.70 12.79
CA ASP A 114 6.41 0.98 13.57
C ASP A 114 6.81 -0.35 12.90
N SER A 115 5.85 -1.03 12.25
CA SER A 115 6.13 -2.27 11.52
C SER A 115 7.02 -2.01 10.32
N MET A 116 6.73 -0.97 9.52
CA MET A 116 7.57 -0.60 8.37
C MET A 116 8.98 -0.20 8.81
N PHE A 117 9.08 0.56 9.91
CA PHE A 117 10.38 0.91 10.49
C PHE A 117 11.17 -0.34 10.90
N GLY A 118 10.52 -1.30 11.57
CA GLY A 118 11.14 -2.56 11.97
C GLY A 118 11.61 -3.40 10.77
N ILE A 119 10.80 -3.46 9.69
CA ILE A 119 11.15 -4.15 8.44
C ILE A 119 12.37 -3.48 7.79
N ALA A 120 12.32 -2.16 7.62
CA ALA A 120 13.40 -1.39 6.99
C ALA A 120 14.74 -1.56 7.73
N LYS A 121 14.74 -1.42 9.05
CA LYS A 121 15.94 -1.59 9.88
C LYS A 121 16.49 -3.02 9.87
N THR A 122 15.61 -4.01 9.82
CA THR A 122 16.02 -5.43 9.79
C THR A 122 16.60 -5.81 8.43
N CYS A 123 15.97 -5.36 7.34
CA CYS A 123 16.33 -5.80 5.99
C CYS A 123 17.41 -4.92 5.36
N PHE A 124 17.46 -3.62 5.66
CA PHE A 124 18.31 -2.61 5.03
C PHE A 124 19.07 -1.79 6.10
N PRO A 125 20.01 -2.39 6.83
CA PRO A 125 20.62 -1.78 8.03
C PRO A 125 21.43 -0.50 7.73
N ASN A 126 21.92 -0.33 6.49
CA ASN A 126 22.69 0.82 6.08
C ASN A 126 21.83 1.95 5.52
N ALA A 127 20.54 1.71 5.29
CA ALA A 127 19.67 2.68 4.67
C ALA A 127 19.24 3.80 5.63
N GLU A 128 19.22 5.01 5.12
CA GLU A 128 18.52 6.13 5.75
C GLU A 128 17.01 5.93 5.59
N ILE A 129 16.26 6.15 6.67
CA ILE A 129 14.81 6.02 6.65
C ILE A 129 14.19 7.39 6.43
N VAL A 130 13.41 7.50 5.37
CA VAL A 130 12.67 8.70 4.98
C VAL A 130 11.18 8.45 5.15
N ILE A 131 10.51 9.34 5.85
CA ILE A 131 9.05 9.26 5.99
C ILE A 131 8.38 9.91 4.78
N ASP A 132 7.41 9.21 4.19
CA ASP A 132 6.63 9.75 3.07
C ASP A 132 5.80 10.96 3.53
N CYS A 133 6.08 12.10 2.93
CA CYS A 133 5.40 13.35 3.28
C CYS A 133 3.89 13.31 3.00
N PHE A 134 3.43 12.48 2.05
CA PHE A 134 2.00 12.31 1.79
C PHE A 134 1.26 11.74 3.01
N HIS A 135 1.83 10.74 3.69
CA HIS A 135 1.26 10.17 4.91
C HIS A 135 1.28 11.17 6.07
N VAL A 136 2.35 11.98 6.18
CA VAL A 136 2.41 13.08 7.17
C VAL A 136 1.31 14.12 6.92
N MET A 137 1.14 14.53 5.66
CA MET A 137 0.08 15.49 5.28
C MET A 137 -1.33 14.92 5.50
N GLN A 138 -1.56 13.64 5.22
CA GLN A 138 -2.82 12.98 5.54
C GLN A 138 -3.11 12.96 7.05
N LEU A 139 -2.10 12.67 7.86
CA LEU A 139 -2.24 12.65 9.32
C LEU A 139 -2.60 14.04 9.87
N ALA A 140 -1.91 15.08 9.39
CA ALA A 140 -2.23 16.46 9.72
C ALA A 140 -3.66 16.85 9.30
N GLY A 141 -4.07 16.47 8.08
CA GLY A 141 -5.42 16.69 7.57
C GLY A 141 -6.50 16.01 8.42
N LYS A 142 -6.27 14.76 8.84
CA LYS A 142 -7.17 14.04 9.76
C LYS A 142 -7.30 14.77 11.09
N GLY A 143 -6.20 15.26 11.67
CA GLY A 143 -6.22 16.04 12.91
C GLY A 143 -7.07 17.31 12.80
N VAL A 144 -6.92 18.05 11.71
CA VAL A 144 -7.74 19.24 11.41
C VAL A 144 -9.22 18.86 11.28
N ASP A 145 -9.53 17.79 10.55
CA ASP A 145 -10.92 17.31 10.37
C ASP A 145 -11.55 16.86 11.70
N GLU A 146 -10.80 16.21 12.57
CA GLU A 146 -11.29 15.85 13.91
C GLU A 146 -11.65 17.08 14.75
N MET A 147 -10.80 18.11 14.73
CA MET A 147 -11.11 19.38 15.42
C MET A 147 -12.35 20.05 14.83
N ARG A 148 -12.45 20.13 13.51
CA ARG A 148 -13.62 20.64 12.81
C ARG A 148 -14.89 19.89 13.20
N MET A 149 -14.82 18.55 13.24
CA MET A 149 -15.97 17.72 13.63
C MET A 149 -16.36 17.89 15.10
N LYS A 150 -15.40 18.07 16.02
CA LYS A 150 -15.68 18.38 17.43
C LYS A 150 -16.43 19.71 17.56
N LEU A 151 -15.96 20.77 16.91
CA LEU A 151 -16.61 22.08 16.92
C LEU A 151 -18.01 22.01 16.31
N LYS A 152 -18.18 21.33 15.20
CA LYS A 152 -19.50 21.14 14.56
C LYS A 152 -20.48 20.39 15.45
N ARG A 153 -20.04 19.38 16.19
CA ARG A 153 -20.87 18.64 17.15
C ARG A 153 -21.26 19.52 18.33
N ALA A 154 -20.33 20.30 18.88
CA ALA A 154 -20.59 21.24 19.96
C ALA A 154 -21.64 22.27 19.55
N ALA A 155 -21.46 22.95 18.42
CA ALA A 155 -22.40 23.94 17.89
C ALA A 155 -23.82 23.37 17.64
N ARG A 156 -23.90 22.13 17.11
CA ARG A 156 -25.17 21.42 16.91
C ARG A 156 -25.88 21.13 18.24
N THR A 157 -25.12 20.75 19.26
CA THR A 157 -25.68 20.46 20.60
C THR A 157 -26.20 21.73 21.24
N GLU A 158 -25.46 22.81 21.14
CA GLU A 158 -25.85 24.11 21.66
C GLU A 158 -27.13 24.66 21.00
N ARG A 159 -27.15 24.62 19.65
CA ARG A 159 -28.36 25.00 18.90
C ARG A 159 -29.60 24.19 19.31
N LYS A 160 -29.45 22.84 19.47
CA LYS A 160 -30.56 22.00 19.93
C LYS A 160 -31.02 22.36 21.36
N ARG A 161 -30.10 22.80 22.23
CA ARG A 161 -30.42 23.27 23.57
C ARG A 161 -31.23 24.55 23.50
N GLU A 162 -30.78 25.53 22.73
CA GLU A 162 -31.47 26.80 22.51
C GLU A 162 -32.87 26.60 21.91
N GLU A 163 -32.99 25.72 20.89
CA GLU A 163 -34.30 25.39 20.29
C GLU A 163 -35.27 24.78 21.32
N ARG A 164 -34.77 23.92 22.22
CA ARG A 164 -35.60 23.34 23.30
C ARG A 164 -36.01 24.39 24.34
N GLU A 165 -35.11 25.26 24.72
CA GLU A 165 -35.39 26.36 25.67
C GLU A 165 -36.41 27.35 25.07
N PHE A 166 -36.25 27.69 23.79
CA PHE A 166 -37.19 28.54 23.08
C PHE A 166 -38.59 27.91 23.00
N LYS A 167 -38.70 26.64 22.65
CA LYS A 167 -40.00 25.91 22.66
C LYS A 167 -40.65 25.88 24.04
N ARG A 168 -39.86 25.73 25.11
CA ARG A 168 -40.38 25.77 26.47
C ARG A 168 -40.94 27.15 26.87
N LYS A 169 -40.32 28.23 26.36
CA LYS A 169 -40.77 29.60 26.63
C LYS A 169 -42.05 29.97 25.89
N ILE A 170 -42.24 29.44 24.67
CA ILE A 170 -43.44 29.74 23.85
C ILE A 170 -44.63 28.82 24.21
N GLY A 171 -44.35 27.62 24.70
CA GLY A 171 -45.40 26.65 25.07
C GLY A 171 -46.00 26.86 26.47
N ARG A 172 -45.66 27.99 27.13
CA ARG A 172 -46.28 28.48 28.33
C ARG A 172 -47.13 29.68 27.94
#